data_3b46eb5ee684ef622896771bffb0d4b3
#
_entry.id   3b46eb5ee684ef622896771bffb0d4b3
#
_cell.length_a   1.000
_cell.length_b   1.000
_cell.length_c   1.000
_cell.angle_alpha   90.00
_cell.angle_beta   90.00
_cell.angle_gamma   90.00
#
_symmetry.space_group_name_H-M   'P 1'
#
loop_
_entity.id
_entity.type
_entity.pdbx_description
1 polymer ?
#
loop_
_entity_poly.entity_id
_entity_poly.type
_entity_poly.pdbx_seq_one_letter_code
_entity_poly.pdbx_strand_id
1 'polypeptide(L)'
;MSERKNNRGKIQIMGDVLALATSGIKKTHIMYRANLSYEQVQLYLGELIGKRLISQDVSSPDGVVYRTTENGREFLLYYMRLVEFLEEEKEEEPRVELSPPYVRRSWIR
;
A
#
# COMPACT_ATOMS: atom_id res chain seq x y z
N MET A 1 -9.92 20.42 1.10
CA MET A 1 -9.91 19.89 1.12
C MET A 1 -9.64 19.07 1.16
N SER A 2 -9.44 19.12 1.39
CA SER A 2 -9.17 18.37 1.39
C SER A 2 -9.20 17.58 1.65
N GLU A 3 -9.09 17.61 1.89
CA GLU A 3 -9.09 16.88 2.18
C GLU A 3 -9.26 15.93 2.23
N ARG A 4 -9.03 15.82 2.51
CA ARG A 4 -9.20 15.00 2.62
C ARG A 4 -9.39 14.00 2.41
N LYS A 5 -9.78 14.48 2.68
CA LYS A 5 -10.14 13.54 2.02
C LYS A 5 -9.42 12.29 2.14
N ASN A 6 -8.38 12.29 2.44
CA ASN A 6 -7.55 11.14 2.44
C ASN A 6 -7.41 10.63 3.84
N ASN A 7 -8.22 9.67 4.19
CA ASN A 7 -8.20 9.10 5.52
C ASN A 7 -7.38 7.84 5.61
N ARG A 8 -6.60 7.55 4.59
CA ARG A 8 -5.79 6.34 4.60
C ARG A 8 -4.67 6.47 5.61
N GLY A 9 -4.38 5.38 6.30
CA GLY A 9 -3.24 5.35 7.17
C GLY A 9 -1.94 5.21 6.41
N LYS A 10 -0.84 5.32 7.14
CA LYS A 10 0.48 5.30 6.54
C LYS A 10 0.75 4.01 5.77
N ILE A 11 0.43 2.87 6.38
CA ILE A 11 0.69 1.59 5.74
C ILE A 11 -0.13 1.46 4.46
N GLN A 12 -1.35 1.94 4.49
CA GLN A 12 -2.22 1.87 3.33
C GLN A 12 -1.66 2.71 2.18
N ILE A 13 -1.19 3.91 2.50
CA ILE A 13 -0.59 4.77 1.48
C ILE A 13 0.67 4.13 0.92
N MET A 14 1.51 3.59 1.79
CA MET A 14 2.72 2.92 1.34
C MET A 14 2.39 1.75 0.43
N GLY A 15 1.38 0.96 0.79
CA GLY A 15 0.95 -0.14 -0.05
C GLY A 15 0.47 0.33 -1.41
N ASP A 16 -0.30 1.41 -1.44
CA ASP A 16 -0.80 1.96 -2.69
C ASP A 16 0.36 2.39 -3.59
N VAL A 17 1.34 3.08 -3.02
CA VAL A 17 2.48 3.55 -3.79
C VAL A 17 3.29 2.37 -4.32
N LEU A 18 3.52 1.37 -3.48
CA LEU A 18 4.28 0.19 -3.90
C LEU A 18 3.58 -0.55 -5.03
N ALA A 19 2.25 -0.64 -4.95
CA ALA A 19 1.49 -1.31 -6.01
C ALA A 19 1.64 -0.57 -7.33
N LEU A 20 1.61 0.75 -7.29
CA LEU A 20 1.75 1.55 -8.50
C LEU A 20 3.15 1.45 -9.10
N ALA A 21 4.15 1.23 -8.26
CA ALA A 21 5.54 1.26 -8.71
C ALA A 21 6.08 -0.10 -9.12
N THR A 22 5.26 -1.14 -9.13
CA THR A 22 5.77 -2.49 -9.43
C THR A 22 6.41 -2.56 -10.81
N SER A 23 5.86 -1.87 -11.78
CA SER A 23 6.41 -1.88 -13.14
C SER A 23 7.23 -0.64 -13.46
N GLY A 24 7.43 0.22 -12.48
CA GLY A 24 8.13 1.48 -12.71
C GLY A 24 7.15 2.59 -12.99
N ILE A 25 7.35 3.73 -12.34
CA ILE A 25 6.41 4.84 -12.46
C ILE A 25 7.12 6.13 -12.13
N LYS A 26 6.66 7.21 -12.72
CA LYS A 26 7.21 8.53 -12.44
C LYS A 26 6.50 9.14 -11.24
N LYS A 27 7.19 10.06 -10.58
CA LYS A 27 6.67 10.70 -9.37
C LYS A 27 5.32 11.37 -9.61
N THR A 28 5.18 12.05 -10.73
CA THR A 28 3.93 12.76 -11.00
C THR A 28 2.76 11.80 -11.17
N HIS A 29 3.02 10.62 -11.73
CA HIS A 29 1.96 9.64 -11.86
C HIS A 29 1.58 9.04 -10.53
N ILE A 30 2.56 8.87 -9.63
CA ILE A 30 2.25 8.42 -8.29
C ILE A 30 1.34 9.45 -7.62
N MET A 31 1.68 10.72 -7.78
CA MET A 31 0.90 11.79 -7.18
C MET A 31 -0.56 11.71 -7.58
N TYR A 32 -0.79 11.61 -8.89
CA TYR A 32 -2.16 11.57 -9.38
C TYR A 32 -2.89 10.29 -9.00
N ARG A 33 -2.23 9.17 -9.20
CA ARG A 33 -2.91 7.89 -9.02
C ARG A 33 -3.13 7.54 -7.57
N ALA A 34 -2.21 7.94 -6.69
CA ALA A 34 -2.35 7.67 -5.28
C ALA A 34 -3.08 8.79 -4.56
N ASN A 35 -3.44 9.85 -5.30
CA ASN A 35 -4.16 10.98 -4.72
C ASN A 35 -3.39 11.59 -3.56
N LEU A 36 -2.15 11.93 -3.81
CA LEU A 36 -1.27 12.53 -2.82
C LEU A 36 -0.83 13.90 -3.28
N SER A 37 -0.56 14.76 -2.31
CA SER A 37 0.05 16.03 -2.62
C SER A 37 1.52 15.82 -2.97
N TYR A 38 2.14 16.84 -3.55
CA TYR A 38 3.55 16.75 -3.87
C TYR A 38 4.40 16.50 -2.63
N GLU A 39 4.08 17.18 -1.56
CA GLU A 39 4.81 16.99 -0.30
C GLU A 39 4.66 15.59 0.23
N GLN A 40 3.46 15.04 0.12
CA GLN A 40 3.22 13.69 0.59
C GLN A 40 4.00 12.67 -0.23
N VAL A 41 4.03 12.86 -1.55
CA VAL A 41 4.79 11.97 -2.40
C VAL A 41 6.26 12.01 -2.03
N GLN A 42 6.80 13.23 -1.84
CA GLN A 42 8.20 13.37 -1.45
C GLN A 42 8.46 12.64 -0.14
N LEU A 43 7.60 12.82 0.82
CA LEU A 43 7.77 12.22 2.14
C LEU A 43 7.72 10.68 2.05
N TYR A 44 6.73 10.15 1.39
CA TYR A 44 6.57 8.70 1.36
C TYR A 44 7.60 8.03 0.47
N LEU A 45 7.95 8.65 -0.66
CA LEU A 45 9.01 8.10 -1.49
C LEU A 45 10.35 8.09 -0.74
N GLY A 46 10.63 9.16 -0.02
CA GLY A 46 11.86 9.21 0.76
C GLY A 46 11.91 8.08 1.77
N GLU A 47 10.81 7.83 2.45
CA GLU A 47 10.77 6.78 3.43
C GLU A 47 10.88 5.40 2.78
N LEU A 48 10.19 5.19 1.68
CA LEU A 48 10.22 3.90 1.01
C LEU A 48 11.59 3.60 0.43
N ILE A 49 12.25 4.62 -0.10
CA ILE A 49 13.60 4.45 -0.60
C ILE A 49 14.56 4.16 0.55
N GLY A 50 14.41 4.88 1.66
CA GLY A 50 15.26 4.66 2.82
C GLY A 50 15.14 3.27 3.39
N LYS A 51 13.96 2.67 3.26
CA LYS A 51 13.74 1.31 3.74
C LYS A 51 14.01 0.27 2.66
N ARG A 52 14.48 0.71 1.51
CA ARG A 52 14.81 -0.19 0.38
C ARG A 52 13.62 -0.92 -0.17
N LEU A 53 12.45 -0.31 -0.05
CA LEU A 53 11.23 -0.89 -0.63
C LEU A 53 10.98 -0.38 -2.04
N ILE A 54 11.58 0.77 -2.39
CA ILE A 54 11.52 1.33 -3.72
C ILE A 54 12.93 1.73 -4.13
N SER A 55 13.27 1.55 -5.40
CA SER A 55 14.53 2.03 -5.95
C SER A 55 14.26 3.13 -6.95
N GLN A 56 15.24 4.00 -7.13
CA GLN A 56 15.20 5.06 -8.13
C GLN A 56 16.04 4.65 -9.31
N ASP A 57 15.48 4.74 -10.49
CA ASP A 57 16.23 4.50 -11.73
C ASP A 57 16.38 5.83 -12.42
N VAL A 58 17.60 6.38 -12.40
CA VAL A 58 17.86 7.67 -13.01
C VAL A 58 18.40 7.55 -14.42
N SER A 59 18.54 6.34 -14.92
CA SER A 59 19.10 6.12 -16.25
C SER A 59 18.10 6.32 -17.36
N SER A 60 16.81 6.43 -17.02
CA SER A 60 15.80 6.60 -18.03
C SER A 60 15.93 7.96 -18.71
N PRO A 61 15.83 8.03 -20.03
CA PRO A 61 15.90 9.33 -20.71
C PRO A 61 14.70 10.22 -20.37
N ASP A 62 13.62 9.65 -19.90
CA ASP A 62 12.43 10.41 -19.57
C ASP A 62 12.38 10.91 -18.15
N GLY A 63 13.45 10.74 -17.40
CA GLY A 63 13.49 11.19 -16.03
C GLY A 63 13.57 10.03 -15.07
N VAL A 64 13.39 10.33 -13.80
CA VAL A 64 13.53 9.31 -12.77
C VAL A 64 12.32 8.40 -12.74
N VAL A 65 12.56 7.11 -12.70
CA VAL A 65 11.50 6.12 -12.58
C VAL A 65 11.67 5.42 -11.23
N TYR A 66 10.58 5.26 -10.53
CA TYR A 66 10.57 4.61 -9.22
C TYR A 66 10.01 3.21 -9.38
N ARG A 67 10.70 2.24 -8.79
CA ARG A 67 10.34 0.84 -9.00
C ARG A 67 10.37 0.10 -7.68
N THR A 68 9.33 -0.67 -7.42
CA THR A 68 9.25 -1.47 -6.21
C THR A 68 10.30 -2.56 -6.25
N THR A 69 11.07 -2.67 -5.17
CA THR A 69 12.11 -3.67 -5.05
C THR A 69 11.50 -5.01 -4.66
N GLU A 70 12.36 -6.02 -4.56
CA GLU A 70 11.92 -7.30 -4.07
C GLU A 70 11.38 -7.21 -2.65
N ASN A 71 12.08 -6.44 -1.80
CA ASN A 71 11.57 -6.22 -0.45
C ASN A 71 10.24 -5.49 -0.48
N GLY A 72 10.08 -4.57 -1.41
CA GLY A 72 8.81 -3.88 -1.54
C GLY A 72 7.70 -4.80 -1.98
N ARG A 73 8.01 -5.77 -2.83
CA ARG A 73 7.01 -6.75 -3.22
C ARG A 73 6.59 -7.61 -2.05
N GLU A 74 7.54 -7.94 -1.20
CA GLU A 74 7.23 -8.71 -0.02
C GLU A 74 6.29 -7.94 0.91
N PHE A 75 6.61 -6.66 1.12
CA PHE A 75 5.73 -5.78 1.89
C PHE A 75 4.33 -5.80 1.30
N LEU A 76 4.25 -5.68 -0.02
CA LEU A 76 2.97 -5.61 -0.70
C LEU A 76 2.18 -6.89 -0.53
N LEU A 77 2.83 -8.03 -0.56
CA LEU A 77 2.14 -9.29 -0.32
C LEU A 77 1.51 -9.32 1.05
N TYR A 78 2.25 -8.92 2.08
CA TYR A 78 1.69 -8.89 3.42
C TYR A 78 0.55 -7.89 3.51
N TYR A 79 0.71 -6.75 2.86
CA TYR A 79 -0.33 -5.74 2.88
C TYR A 79 -1.61 -6.27 2.23
N MET A 80 -1.46 -6.93 1.11
CA MET A 80 -2.63 -7.47 0.41
C MET A 80 -3.32 -8.55 1.23
N ARG A 81 -2.55 -9.34 1.97
CA ARG A 81 -3.16 -10.31 2.86
C ARG A 81 -3.95 -9.64 3.96
N LEU A 82 -3.42 -8.55 4.51
CA LEU A 82 -4.14 -7.82 5.52
C LEU A 82 -5.45 -7.26 4.98
N VAL A 83 -5.40 -6.72 3.77
CA VAL A 83 -6.60 -6.19 3.14
C VAL A 83 -7.63 -7.29 2.96
N GLU A 84 -7.20 -8.47 2.53
CA GLU A 84 -8.10 -9.58 2.36
C GLU A 84 -8.79 -9.95 3.66
N PHE A 85 -8.02 -10.01 4.74
CA PHE A 85 -8.61 -10.33 6.04
C PHE A 85 -9.66 -9.31 6.42
N LEU A 86 -9.38 -8.05 6.20
CA LEU A 86 -10.34 -7.02 6.57
C LEU A 86 -11.59 -7.09 5.73
N GLU A 87 -11.45 -7.39 4.47
CA GLU A 87 -12.61 -7.51 3.61
C GLU A 87 -13.45 -8.73 3.93
N GLU A 88 -12.79 -9.84 4.21
CA GLU A 88 -13.51 -11.04 4.61
C GLU A 88 -14.27 -10.79 5.90
N GLU A 89 -13.64 -10.14 6.85
CA GLU A 89 -14.27 -9.84 8.09
C GLU A 89 -15.51 -9.00 7.86
N LYS A 90 -15.37 -8.00 6.99
CA LYS A 90 -16.48 -7.14 6.68
C LYS A 90 -17.63 -7.92 6.05
N GLU A 91 -17.32 -8.81 5.14
CA GLU A 91 -18.34 -9.58 4.47
C GLU A 91 -19.02 -10.55 5.38
N GLU A 92 -18.29 -11.08 6.34
CA GLU A 92 -18.85 -12.08 7.21
C GLU A 92 -19.56 -11.48 8.38
N GLU A 93 -19.53 -10.21 8.52
CA GLU A 93 -20.17 -9.59 9.65
C GLU A 93 -21.58 -10.06 9.90
N PRO A 94 -22.40 -10.18 8.89
CA PRO A 94 -23.77 -10.61 9.13
C PRO A 94 -23.88 -12.01 9.68
N ARG A 95 -22.87 -12.82 9.51
CA ARG A 95 -22.96 -14.18 9.95
C ARG A 95 -22.17 -14.47 11.18
N VAL A 96 -21.73 -13.47 11.79
CA VAL A 96 -20.88 -13.66 12.87
C VAL A 96 -21.51 -14.40 14.00
N GLU A 97 -22.72 -14.41 14.06
CA GLU A 97 -23.40 -15.05 15.12
C GLU A 97 -23.05 -16.47 15.28
N LEU A 98 -22.49 -17.04 14.34
CA LEU A 98 -22.23 -18.36 14.46
C LEU A 98 -21.16 -18.67 15.30
N SER A 99 -20.40 -18.37 15.37
CA SER A 99 -19.36 -18.89 15.85
C SER A 99 -19.01 -18.99 17.00
N PRO A 100 -19.20 -19.35 17.47
CA PRO A 100 -18.95 -19.24 18.54
C PRO A 100 -17.72 -19.47 18.91
N PRO A 101 -17.44 -19.21 19.00
CA PRO A 101 -16.51 -19.15 19.25
C PRO A 101 -15.55 -19.13 19.12
N TYR A 102 -15.22 -19.00 19.04
CA TYR A 102 -14.50 -18.97 18.74
C TYR A 102 -13.95 -19.00 18.50
N VAL A 103 -13.98 -19.01 18.21
CA VAL A 103 -13.63 -19.13 17.55
C VAL A 103 -13.25 -19.09 16.99
N ARG A 104 -13.20 -19.07 16.79
CA ARG A 104 -12.78 -19.17 16.13
C ARG A 104 -12.12 -19.58 15.73
N ARG A 105 -11.86 -19.84 15.66
CA ARG A 105 -11.26 -20.22 15.12
C ARG A 105 -10.36 -20.18 14.77
N SER A 106 -10.15 -20.25 14.51
CA SER A 106 -9.32 -20.17 13.98
C SER A 106 -8.42 -19.67 14.15
N TRP A 107 -8.15 -19.21 14.70
CA TRP A 107 -7.30 -18.73 14.87
C TRP A 107 -6.76 -19.30 15.33
N ILE A 108 -7.23 -19.60 15.41
CA ILE A 108 -7.11 -20.03 15.49
C ILE A 108 -7.13 -20.68 15.12
N ARG A 109 -7.19 -20.94 14.89
CA ARG A 109 -7.10 -21.37 14.24
C ARG A 109 -6.71 -21.61 14.00
#